data_8d882b217bcf97c0a014a25555d53cce
#
_entry.id   8d882b217bcf97c0a014a25555d53cce
#
_cell.length_a   1.000
_cell.length_b   1.000
_cell.length_c   1.000
_cell.angle_alpha   90.00
_cell.angle_beta   90.00
_cell.angle_gamma   90.00
#
_symmetry.space_group_name_H-M   'P 1'
#
loop_
_entity.id
_entity.type
_entity.pdbx_description
1 polymer ?
#
loop_
_entity_poly.entity_id
_entity_poly.type
_entity_poly.pdbx_seq_one_letter_code
_entity_poly.pdbx_strand_id
1 'polypeptide(L)'
;GEETAIRLAGVFGSLKALQHATFEGLESVQDVGPQVAASIISYFSQEEHQTLLQRLLTCGIVVSHKKIHTSSSALFGKTCVLTGSLQDVTRDEAKDIIRGAGGVVASSVSKKTDYVIAGERAGSKLSKAKQLGVTILTEQEFLGMSKV
;
A
#
# COMPACT_ATOMS: atom_id res chain seq x y z
N GLY A 1 -0.78 -7.35 -8.49
CA GLY A 1 -0.60 -5.95 -8.90
C GLY A 1 0.24 -5.17 -7.89
N GLU A 2 0.36 -3.85 -8.08
CA GLU A 2 1.19 -2.99 -7.22
C GLU A 2 0.81 -3.07 -5.73
N GLU A 3 -0.47 -3.02 -5.41
CA GLU A 3 -0.95 -3.10 -4.02
C GLU A 3 -0.59 -4.42 -3.34
N THR A 4 -0.69 -5.53 -4.06
CA THR A 4 -0.27 -6.85 -3.56
C THR A 4 1.23 -6.90 -3.29
N ALA A 5 2.04 -6.32 -4.18
CA ALA A 5 3.49 -6.25 -4.02
C ALA A 5 3.89 -5.41 -2.80
N ILE A 6 3.22 -4.27 -2.57
CA ILE A 6 3.45 -3.41 -1.39
C ILE A 6 3.12 -4.17 -0.09
N ARG A 7 2.00 -4.92 -0.07
CA ARG A 7 1.62 -5.72 1.11
C ARG A 7 2.61 -6.84 1.40
N LEU A 8 3.02 -7.57 0.36
CA LEU A 8 4.06 -8.60 0.49
C LEU A 8 5.37 -8.00 1.01
N ALA A 9 5.81 -6.87 0.48
CA ALA A 9 7.00 -6.18 0.94
C ALA A 9 6.86 -5.74 2.41
N GLY A 10 5.67 -5.29 2.83
CA GLY A 10 5.39 -4.92 4.21
C GLY A 10 5.44 -6.08 5.18
N VAL A 11 4.88 -7.23 4.81
CA VAL A 11 4.83 -8.43 5.67
C VAL A 11 6.19 -9.10 5.76
N PHE A 12 6.84 -9.33 4.61
CA PHE A 12 8.12 -10.09 4.58
C PHE A 12 9.34 -9.21 4.84
N GLY A 13 9.24 -7.89 4.70
CA GLY A 13 10.29 -6.93 5.04
C GLY A 13 11.57 -7.03 4.22
N SER A 14 11.82 -8.10 3.47
CA SER A 14 12.99 -8.26 2.61
C SER A 14 12.73 -9.20 1.43
N LEU A 15 13.46 -8.99 0.33
CA LEU A 15 13.41 -9.90 -0.82
C LEU A 15 13.82 -11.32 -0.42
N LYS A 16 14.83 -11.45 0.44
CA LYS A 16 15.30 -12.76 0.93
C LYS A 16 14.23 -13.49 1.73
N ALA A 17 13.50 -12.80 2.61
CA ALA A 17 12.40 -13.38 3.36
C ALA A 17 11.26 -13.83 2.44
N LEU A 18 10.94 -13.03 1.41
CA LEU A 18 9.93 -13.37 0.41
C LEU A 18 10.34 -14.59 -0.43
N GLN A 19 11.62 -14.73 -0.80
CA GLN A 19 12.15 -15.89 -1.52
C GLN A 19 11.99 -17.21 -0.75
N HIS A 20 12.02 -17.16 0.60
CA HIS A 20 11.88 -18.33 1.46
C HIS A 20 10.49 -18.41 2.13
N ALA A 21 9.54 -17.64 1.64
CA ALA A 21 8.19 -17.65 2.18
C ALA A 21 7.50 -19.00 1.95
N THR A 22 6.79 -19.48 2.97
CA THR A 22 5.94 -20.67 2.85
C THR A 22 4.62 -20.34 2.17
N PHE A 23 3.94 -21.36 1.66
CA PHE A 23 2.63 -21.20 1.03
C PHE A 23 1.62 -20.55 2.00
N GLU A 24 1.53 -21.06 3.22
CA GLU A 24 0.65 -20.54 4.27
C GLU A 24 1.02 -19.10 4.66
N GLY A 25 2.33 -18.79 4.72
CA GLY A 25 2.81 -17.44 4.99
C GLY A 25 2.38 -16.44 3.91
N LEU A 26 2.40 -16.85 2.65
CA LEU A 26 1.93 -16.03 1.54
C LEU A 26 0.40 -15.86 1.56
N GLU A 27 -0.37 -16.92 1.81
CA GLU A 27 -1.84 -16.85 1.89
C GLU A 27 -2.34 -16.01 3.09
N SER A 28 -1.55 -15.87 4.15
CA SER A 28 -1.90 -15.02 5.29
C SER A 28 -1.91 -13.52 4.93
N VAL A 29 -1.29 -13.15 3.80
CA VAL A 29 -1.28 -11.77 3.32
C VAL A 29 -2.61 -11.43 2.65
N GLN A 30 -3.22 -10.33 3.06
CA GLN A 30 -4.49 -9.88 2.48
C GLN A 30 -4.40 -9.71 0.96
N ASP A 31 -5.40 -10.19 0.22
CA ASP A 31 -5.50 -10.20 -1.23
C ASP A 31 -4.46 -11.12 -1.94
N VAL A 32 -3.82 -12.02 -1.20
CA VAL A 32 -3.03 -13.11 -1.75
C VAL A 32 -3.83 -14.41 -1.64
N GLY A 33 -4.37 -14.86 -2.74
CA GLY A 33 -5.04 -16.15 -2.82
C GLY A 33 -4.08 -17.28 -3.20
N PRO A 34 -4.56 -18.54 -3.19
CA PRO A 34 -3.74 -19.74 -3.44
C PRO A 34 -3.02 -19.72 -4.80
N GLN A 35 -3.66 -19.18 -5.84
CA GLN A 35 -3.02 -19.05 -7.15
C GLN A 35 -1.86 -18.08 -7.17
N VAL A 36 -1.99 -16.95 -6.46
CA VAL A 36 -0.92 -15.96 -6.35
C VAL A 36 0.23 -16.50 -5.51
N ALA A 37 -0.07 -17.16 -4.38
CA ALA A 37 0.92 -17.80 -3.53
C ALA A 37 1.72 -18.86 -4.30
N ALA A 38 1.04 -19.76 -5.02
CA ALA A 38 1.68 -20.77 -5.85
C ALA A 38 2.56 -20.15 -6.95
N SER A 39 2.09 -19.09 -7.60
CA SER A 39 2.84 -18.38 -8.63
C SER A 39 4.12 -17.75 -8.08
N ILE A 40 4.08 -17.15 -6.89
CA ILE A 40 5.25 -16.56 -6.23
C ILE A 40 6.28 -17.65 -5.90
N ILE A 41 5.85 -18.77 -5.32
CA ILE A 41 6.75 -19.89 -5.01
C ILE A 41 7.37 -20.44 -6.28
N SER A 42 6.55 -20.69 -7.31
CA SER A 42 7.04 -21.17 -8.61
C SER A 42 8.07 -20.23 -9.23
N TYR A 43 7.85 -18.90 -9.15
CA TYR A 43 8.80 -17.93 -9.67
C TYR A 43 10.15 -18.02 -8.97
N PHE A 44 10.17 -18.06 -7.64
CA PHE A 44 11.41 -18.10 -6.86
C PHE A 44 12.09 -19.48 -6.85
N SER A 45 11.39 -20.57 -7.20
CA SER A 45 11.99 -21.90 -7.33
C SER A 45 12.74 -22.11 -8.66
N GLN A 46 12.52 -21.24 -9.67
CA GLN A 46 13.19 -21.36 -10.96
C GLN A 46 14.61 -20.80 -10.88
N GLU A 47 15.59 -21.60 -11.29
CA GLU A 47 17.01 -21.27 -11.24
C GLU A 47 17.36 -20.02 -12.06
N GLU A 48 16.69 -19.83 -13.19
CA GLU A 48 16.85 -18.66 -14.05
C GLU A 48 16.50 -17.35 -13.32
N HIS A 49 15.39 -17.35 -12.57
CA HIS A 49 14.97 -16.18 -11.81
C HIS A 49 15.87 -15.89 -10.60
N GLN A 50 16.35 -16.94 -9.94
CA GLN A 50 17.32 -16.79 -8.84
C GLN A 50 18.63 -16.20 -9.36
N THR A 51 19.12 -16.71 -10.48
CA THR A 51 20.32 -16.19 -11.15
C THR A 51 20.16 -14.74 -11.56
N LEU A 52 19.02 -14.39 -12.17
CA LEU A 52 18.71 -13.01 -12.54
C LEU A 52 18.74 -12.07 -11.34
N LEU A 53 18.06 -12.43 -10.25
CA LEU A 53 18.03 -11.62 -9.02
C LEU A 53 19.42 -11.44 -8.42
N GLN A 54 20.23 -12.50 -8.42
CA GLN A 54 21.58 -12.44 -7.91
C GLN A 54 22.48 -11.52 -8.76
N ARG A 55 22.34 -11.57 -10.08
CA ARG A 55 23.03 -10.64 -11.01
C ARG A 55 22.62 -9.19 -10.77
N LEU A 56 21.32 -8.91 -10.61
CA LEU A 56 20.83 -7.55 -10.33
C LEU A 56 21.43 -6.99 -9.05
N LEU A 57 21.47 -7.78 -7.98
CA LEU A 57 22.08 -7.38 -6.70
C LEU A 57 23.58 -7.14 -6.83
N THR A 58 24.28 -7.98 -7.61
CA THR A 58 25.73 -7.84 -7.88
C THR A 58 26.02 -6.60 -8.71
N CYS A 59 25.10 -6.19 -9.61
CA CYS A 59 25.20 -4.95 -10.39
C CYS A 59 24.96 -3.67 -9.55
N GLY A 60 24.80 -3.78 -8.24
CA GLY A 60 24.65 -2.64 -7.33
C GLY A 60 23.20 -2.17 -7.13
N ILE A 61 22.20 -2.93 -7.57
CA ILE A 61 20.81 -2.63 -7.23
C ILE A 61 20.61 -2.87 -5.75
N VAL A 62 20.21 -1.80 -5.04
CA VAL A 62 19.90 -1.85 -3.61
C VAL A 62 18.39 -1.95 -3.44
N VAL A 63 17.92 -3.03 -2.82
CA VAL A 63 16.51 -3.15 -2.41
C VAL A 63 16.35 -2.34 -1.14
N SER A 64 15.81 -1.13 -1.25
CA SER A 64 15.53 -0.29 -0.08
C SER A 64 14.21 -0.69 0.57
N HIS A 65 14.23 -0.86 1.89
CA HIS A 65 13.03 -1.04 2.68
C HIS A 65 12.50 0.32 3.12
N LYS A 66 11.39 0.77 2.56
CA LYS A 66 10.63 1.85 3.17
C LYS A 66 9.99 1.23 4.43
N LYS A 67 10.49 1.58 5.62
CA LYS A 67 9.86 1.14 6.88
C LYS A 67 8.39 1.59 6.84
N ILE A 68 7.48 0.63 6.76
CA ILE A 68 6.08 0.89 7.04
C ILE A 68 6.05 1.14 8.54
N HIS A 69 5.77 2.36 8.95
CA HIS A 69 5.56 2.69 10.36
C HIS A 69 4.30 1.95 10.81
N THR A 70 4.49 0.74 11.30
CA THR A 70 3.44 -0.10 11.86
C THR A 70 3.18 0.37 13.29
N SER A 71 1.94 0.65 13.57
CA SER A 71 1.26 0.62 14.87
C SER A 71 0.96 1.91 15.64
N SER A 72 1.43 3.09 15.26
CA SER A 72 0.99 4.32 15.96
C SER A 72 0.24 5.33 15.08
N SER A 73 0.16 5.10 13.77
CA SER A 73 -0.56 6.01 12.89
C SER A 73 -2.08 5.80 12.93
N ALA A 74 -2.83 6.89 13.05
CA ALA A 74 -4.29 6.88 12.94
C ALA A 74 -4.81 6.35 11.58
N LEU A 75 -3.93 6.23 10.60
CA LEU A 75 -4.23 5.70 9.25
C LEU A 75 -3.96 4.19 9.14
N PHE A 76 -3.39 3.55 10.16
CA PHE A 76 -3.07 2.13 10.10
C PHE A 76 -4.32 1.27 9.89
N GLY A 77 -4.29 0.40 8.87
CA GLY A 77 -5.42 -0.47 8.49
C GLY A 77 -6.63 0.28 7.90
N LYS A 78 -6.56 1.61 7.71
CA LYS A 78 -7.66 2.42 7.21
C LYS A 78 -7.66 2.51 5.69
N THR A 79 -8.85 2.42 5.09
CA THR A 79 -9.04 2.60 3.65
C THR A 79 -9.31 4.07 3.34
N CYS A 80 -8.41 4.69 2.59
CA CYS A 80 -8.46 6.09 2.23
C CYS A 80 -8.73 6.29 0.74
N VAL A 81 -9.51 7.31 0.39
CA VAL A 81 -9.75 7.74 -1.00
C VAL A 81 -9.34 9.20 -1.15
N LEU A 82 -8.56 9.50 -2.18
CA LEU A 82 -8.16 10.86 -2.53
C LEU A 82 -9.11 11.46 -3.58
N THR A 83 -9.56 12.70 -3.37
CA THR A 83 -10.41 13.42 -4.31
C THR A 83 -10.03 14.91 -4.37
N GLY A 84 -10.16 15.52 -5.54
CA GLY A 84 -9.75 16.90 -5.76
C GLY A 84 -8.23 17.06 -5.94
N SER A 85 -7.78 18.32 -5.99
CA SER A 85 -6.37 18.70 -6.09
C SER A 85 -5.84 19.04 -4.70
N LEU A 86 -4.76 18.40 -4.30
CA LEU A 86 -4.04 18.72 -3.07
C LEU A 86 -3.08 19.90 -3.35
N GLN A 87 -2.85 20.73 -2.35
CA GLN A 87 -2.05 21.95 -2.46
C GLN A 87 -0.62 21.76 -1.96
N ASP A 88 -0.46 21.08 -0.82
CA ASP A 88 0.81 20.94 -0.11
C ASP A 88 1.59 19.71 -0.56
N VAL A 89 0.89 18.69 -1.08
CA VAL A 89 1.51 17.45 -1.56
C VAL A 89 0.92 16.98 -2.89
N THR A 90 1.72 16.32 -3.70
CA THR A 90 1.23 15.68 -4.91
C THR A 90 0.36 14.46 -4.57
N ARG A 91 -0.47 14.04 -5.54
CA ARG A 91 -1.35 12.87 -5.33
C ARG A 91 -0.55 11.59 -5.06
N ASP A 92 0.62 11.45 -5.64
CA ASP A 92 1.47 10.27 -5.45
C ASP A 92 2.18 10.32 -4.10
N GLU A 93 2.64 11.48 -3.66
CA GLU A 93 3.14 11.67 -2.29
C GLU A 93 2.06 11.39 -1.24
N ALA A 94 0.83 11.84 -1.45
CA ALA A 94 -0.29 11.53 -0.54
C ALA A 94 -0.56 10.03 -0.46
N LYS A 95 -0.53 9.30 -1.59
CA LYS A 95 -0.62 7.83 -1.59
C LYS A 95 0.52 7.18 -0.80
N ASP A 96 1.73 7.68 -1.01
CA ASP A 96 2.92 7.18 -0.32
C ASP A 96 2.85 7.41 1.20
N ILE A 97 2.33 8.56 1.62
CA ILE A 97 2.08 8.88 3.03
C ILE A 97 1.08 7.90 3.63
N ILE A 98 -0.07 7.66 2.97
CA ILE A 98 -1.09 6.72 3.44
C ILE A 98 -0.49 5.31 3.57
N ARG A 99 0.20 4.85 2.54
CA ARG A 99 0.85 3.53 2.52
C ARG A 99 1.95 3.40 3.58
N GLY A 100 2.78 4.43 3.72
CA GLY A 100 3.83 4.50 4.74
C GLY A 100 3.28 4.46 6.16
N ALA A 101 2.08 4.95 6.37
CA ALA A 101 1.33 4.88 7.62
C ALA A 101 0.56 3.55 7.83
N GLY A 102 0.70 2.58 6.90
CA GLY A 102 0.00 1.29 6.94
C GLY A 102 -1.47 1.35 6.50
N GLY A 103 -1.88 2.42 5.84
CA GLY A 103 -3.23 2.57 5.26
C GLY A 103 -3.32 2.00 3.84
N VAL A 104 -4.54 1.85 3.36
CA VAL A 104 -4.87 1.35 2.02
C VAL A 104 -5.45 2.47 1.18
N VAL A 105 -4.95 2.65 -0.05
CA VAL A 105 -5.49 3.64 -0.99
C VAL A 105 -6.49 2.96 -1.92
N ALA A 106 -7.74 3.46 -1.94
CA ALA A 106 -8.77 3.00 -2.86
C ALA A 106 -9.07 4.05 -3.94
N SER A 107 -9.44 3.57 -5.13
CA SER A 107 -9.78 4.44 -6.27
C SER A 107 -11.21 4.99 -6.21
N SER A 108 -12.10 4.33 -5.47
CA SER A 108 -13.53 4.67 -5.38
C SER A 108 -14.04 4.64 -3.94
N VAL A 109 -15.02 5.48 -3.63
CA VAL A 109 -15.67 5.52 -2.32
C VAL A 109 -16.70 4.40 -2.20
N SER A 110 -16.66 3.66 -1.11
CA SER A 110 -17.59 2.57 -0.77
C SER A 110 -17.88 2.56 0.74
N LYS A 111 -18.75 1.68 1.20
CA LYS A 111 -19.02 1.48 2.63
C LYS A 111 -17.79 0.98 3.43
N LYS A 112 -16.77 0.49 2.73
CA LYS A 112 -15.49 0.05 3.32
C LYS A 112 -14.45 1.18 3.39
N THR A 113 -14.79 2.38 2.92
CA THR A 113 -13.89 3.55 2.98
C THR A 113 -14.00 4.19 4.35
N ASP A 114 -12.88 4.34 5.04
CA ASP A 114 -12.81 4.99 6.36
C ASP A 114 -12.67 6.51 6.21
N TYR A 115 -11.79 6.95 5.31
CA TYR A 115 -11.50 8.37 5.11
C TYR A 115 -11.53 8.77 3.64
N VAL A 116 -12.05 9.96 3.38
CA VAL A 116 -11.92 10.63 2.09
C VAL A 116 -11.14 11.92 2.29
N ILE A 117 -9.94 11.99 1.73
CA ILE A 117 -9.11 13.18 1.76
C ILE A 117 -9.54 14.08 0.60
N ALA A 118 -10.10 15.23 0.93
CA ALA A 118 -10.66 16.18 -0.02
C ALA A 118 -9.75 17.40 -0.20
N GLY A 119 -9.14 17.50 -1.37
CA GLY A 119 -8.49 18.73 -1.83
C GLY A 119 -9.48 19.68 -2.53
N GLU A 120 -8.92 20.71 -3.17
CA GLU A 120 -9.73 21.67 -3.92
C GLU A 120 -10.47 21.02 -5.10
N ARG A 121 -11.66 21.55 -5.42
CA ARG A 121 -12.52 21.07 -6.51
C ARG A 121 -12.84 19.59 -6.43
N ALA A 122 -12.99 19.08 -5.21
CA ALA A 122 -13.40 17.70 -4.99
C ALA A 122 -14.76 17.44 -5.65
N GLY A 123 -14.80 16.47 -6.59
CA GLY A 123 -15.96 16.17 -7.42
C GLY A 123 -16.89 15.10 -6.84
N SER A 124 -17.40 14.22 -7.70
CA SER A 124 -18.39 13.17 -7.39
C SER A 124 -18.03 12.25 -6.22
N LYS A 125 -16.75 12.01 -5.98
CA LYS A 125 -16.30 11.18 -4.84
C LYS A 125 -16.62 11.83 -3.50
N LEU A 126 -16.54 13.16 -3.40
CA LEU A 126 -16.93 13.90 -2.18
C LEU A 126 -18.43 13.79 -1.92
N SER A 127 -19.25 13.95 -2.96
CA SER A 127 -20.70 13.77 -2.86
C SER A 127 -21.08 12.36 -2.40
N LYS A 128 -20.41 11.36 -2.96
CA LYS A 128 -20.60 9.97 -2.60
C LYS A 128 -20.16 9.67 -1.15
N ALA A 129 -19.07 10.28 -0.68
CA ALA A 129 -18.61 10.17 0.71
C ALA A 129 -19.67 10.71 1.69
N LYS A 130 -20.25 11.89 1.39
CA LYS A 130 -21.32 12.47 2.18
C LYS A 130 -22.57 11.57 2.22
N GLN A 131 -22.96 10.99 1.09
CA GLN A 131 -24.10 10.06 1.02
C GLN A 131 -23.89 8.78 1.84
N LEU A 132 -22.66 8.28 1.90
CA LEU A 132 -22.31 7.06 2.62
C LEU A 132 -21.92 7.30 4.09
N GLY A 133 -21.88 8.55 4.54
CA GLY A 133 -21.47 8.90 5.91
C GLY A 133 -19.99 8.66 6.20
N VAL A 134 -19.14 8.64 5.16
CA VAL A 134 -17.70 8.45 5.29
C VAL A 134 -17.05 9.72 5.83
N THR A 135 -16.13 9.58 6.75
CA THR A 135 -15.38 10.72 7.33
C THR A 135 -14.56 11.41 6.24
N ILE A 136 -14.74 12.71 6.12
CA ILE A 136 -14.02 13.55 5.17
C ILE A 136 -12.95 14.31 5.93
N LEU A 137 -11.71 14.23 5.45
CA LEU A 137 -10.56 14.95 5.97
C LEU A 137 -10.12 16.02 4.97
N THR A 138 -9.75 17.17 5.49
CA THR A 138 -8.99 18.16 4.73
C THR A 138 -7.54 17.69 4.55
N GLU A 139 -6.82 18.30 3.61
CA GLU A 139 -5.40 18.00 3.40
C GLU A 139 -4.55 18.23 4.68
N GLN A 140 -4.83 19.31 5.40
CA GLN A 140 -4.10 19.64 6.64
C GLN A 140 -4.37 18.63 7.75
N GLU A 141 -5.61 18.19 7.95
CA GLU A 141 -5.97 17.16 8.91
C GLU A 141 -5.28 15.83 8.57
N PHE A 142 -5.29 15.46 7.29
CA PHE A 142 -4.60 14.27 6.80
C PHE A 142 -3.08 14.32 7.08
N LEU A 143 -2.42 15.43 6.75
CA LEU A 143 -0.99 15.60 7.01
C LEU A 143 -0.67 15.62 8.51
N GLY A 144 -1.57 16.16 9.33
CA GLY A 144 -1.47 16.11 10.79
C GLY A 144 -1.51 14.68 11.34
N MET A 145 -2.39 13.83 10.79
CA MET A 145 -2.52 12.41 11.20
C MET A 145 -1.34 11.54 10.75
N SER A 146 -0.58 11.97 9.75
CA SER A 146 0.55 11.21 9.20
C SER A 146 1.88 11.49 9.91
N LYS A 147 1.96 12.55 10.73
CA LYS A 147 3.19 13.02 11.40
C LYS A 147 3.42 12.42 12.80
N VAL A 148 2.57 11.49 13.22
CA VAL A 148 2.68 10.84 14.54
C VAL A 148 3.48 9.55 14.48
#